data_e5cf0b427d51f3b6a3d3499fd9d7bd9a
#
_entry.id   e5cf0b427d51f3b6a3d3499fd9d7bd9a
#
_cell.length_a   1.000
_cell.length_b   1.000
_cell.length_c   1.000
_cell.angle_alpha   90.00
_cell.angle_beta   90.00
_cell.angle_gamma   90.00
#
_symmetry.space_group_name_H-M   'P 1'
#
loop_
_entity.id
_entity.type
_entity.pdbx_description
1 polymer ?
#
loop_
_entity_poly.entity_id
_entity_poly.type
_entity_poly.pdbx_seq_one_letter_code
_entity_poly.pdbx_strand_id
1 'polypeptide(L)'
;MFDKLRTVIDAFAFDGNAIDTKPFGSGHINETVLLTTDKNSQYILQKINTYVFTNPQGLMENVFNVTEYLKKRLVERGEDPNRGTLTFIRTRDGKLYYDGPEGAWRAYRFQGDLIALNAARNPQDFYASGKAFGRFQALLGDYPAETLFETIPHFHDTPSRFAQLHEAIEKNAAGRLDTVREEVEFALAREESASIVMDLQKEGVLPLRVTHNDTKLNNVLLDPQTGEGVCVIDLDTIMPGQAIFDFGDSIRFGASTATEDEKDLNKVEMSLELFEAYTKGFLEGCNSVLSQAEKDLLPTGAWMMTLECGIRFLADHLNGDVYFKTAYPEHNLDRARTQFKLIQEMEQKQDQMQAIVAKY
;
A
#
# COMPACT_ATOMS: atom_id res chain seq x y z
N MET A 1 9.42 -28.15 5.00
CA MET A 1 9.68 -26.74 4.62
C MET A 1 11.11 -26.36 4.99
N PHE A 2 11.55 -26.58 6.20
CA PHE A 2 12.89 -26.24 6.69
C PHE A 2 14.02 -26.71 5.77
N ASP A 3 14.06 -28.02 5.42
CA ASP A 3 15.11 -28.58 4.57
C ASP A 3 15.16 -27.98 3.16
N LYS A 4 14.01 -27.58 2.61
CA LYS A 4 13.93 -26.93 1.29
C LYS A 4 14.49 -25.50 1.29
N LEU A 5 14.49 -24.86 2.46
CA LEU A 5 14.98 -23.49 2.62
C LEU A 5 16.37 -23.43 3.23
N ARG A 6 17.03 -24.57 3.46
CA ARG A 6 18.31 -24.65 4.17
C ARG A 6 19.38 -23.74 3.58
N THR A 7 19.57 -23.79 2.26
CA THR A 7 20.52 -22.95 1.55
C THR A 7 20.25 -21.46 1.78
N VAL A 8 18.97 -21.07 1.68
CA VAL A 8 18.55 -19.67 1.89
C VAL A 8 18.77 -19.26 3.34
N ILE A 9 18.38 -20.10 4.30
CA ILE A 9 18.53 -19.83 5.73
C ILE A 9 20.00 -19.67 6.11
N ASP A 10 20.86 -20.57 5.64
CA ASP A 10 22.31 -20.58 5.95
C ASP A 10 23.02 -19.36 5.35
N ALA A 11 22.42 -18.69 4.35
CA ALA A 11 22.99 -17.48 3.76
C ALA A 11 22.84 -16.25 4.65
N PHE A 12 21.88 -16.18 5.57
CA PHE A 12 21.63 -15.02 6.41
C PHE A 12 22.39 -15.05 7.74
N ALA A 13 22.73 -13.85 8.25
CA ALA A 13 23.44 -13.68 9.52
C ALA A 13 22.46 -13.60 10.71
N PHE A 14 21.62 -14.63 10.90
CA PHE A 14 20.72 -14.72 12.04
C PHE A 14 21.48 -14.83 13.37
N ASP A 15 20.86 -14.32 14.45
CA ASP A 15 21.34 -14.59 15.81
C ASP A 15 20.87 -15.98 16.28
N GLY A 16 21.79 -16.93 16.32
CA GLY A 16 21.54 -18.33 16.59
C GLY A 16 21.34 -19.17 15.32
N ASN A 17 21.15 -20.49 15.54
CA ASN A 17 20.88 -21.44 14.48
C ASN A 17 19.37 -21.60 14.30
N ALA A 18 18.90 -21.62 13.07
CA ALA A 18 17.49 -21.87 12.79
C ALA A 18 17.09 -23.30 13.24
N ILE A 19 15.99 -23.41 13.97
CA ILE A 19 15.47 -24.69 14.49
C ILE A 19 14.06 -25.01 14.00
N ASP A 20 13.29 -23.99 13.55
CA ASP A 20 11.92 -24.16 13.06
C ASP A 20 11.55 -23.13 12.00
N THR A 21 10.67 -23.54 11.07
CA THR A 21 10.07 -22.66 10.07
C THR A 21 8.60 -23.02 9.86
N LYS A 22 7.73 -22.00 9.82
CA LYS A 22 6.30 -22.17 9.49
C LYS A 22 5.81 -21.10 8.54
N PRO A 23 4.83 -21.40 7.64
CA PRO A 23 4.18 -20.39 6.83
C PRO A 23 3.62 -19.27 7.72
N PHE A 24 3.73 -18.04 7.28
CA PHE A 24 3.29 -16.88 8.03
C PHE A 24 2.61 -15.83 7.13
N GLY A 25 1.57 -15.16 7.68
CA GLY A 25 0.85 -14.10 7.00
C GLY A 25 -0.15 -14.59 5.95
N SER A 26 -0.96 -13.65 5.48
CA SER A 26 -2.00 -13.84 4.45
C SER A 26 -1.71 -13.06 3.16
N GLY A 27 -0.49 -12.54 3.01
CA GLY A 27 -0.08 -11.79 1.82
C GLY A 27 -0.18 -12.63 0.54
N HIS A 28 -0.56 -11.99 -0.56
CA HIS A 28 -0.83 -12.68 -1.82
C HIS A 28 0.32 -12.62 -2.83
N ILE A 29 1.28 -11.72 -2.62
CA ILE A 29 2.37 -11.45 -3.57
C ILE A 29 3.61 -12.28 -3.23
N ASN A 30 4.08 -12.18 -1.98
CA ASN A 30 5.31 -12.79 -1.52
C ASN A 30 5.04 -14.07 -0.70
N GLU A 31 5.90 -15.09 -0.84
CA GLU A 31 5.90 -16.23 0.07
C GLU A 31 6.60 -15.85 1.37
N THR A 32 5.92 -15.99 2.50
CA THR A 32 6.41 -15.54 3.81
C THR A 32 6.48 -16.70 4.81
N VAL A 33 7.58 -16.78 5.53
CA VAL A 33 7.88 -17.82 6.51
C VAL A 33 8.34 -17.16 7.81
N LEU A 34 7.80 -17.59 8.93
CA LEU A 34 8.34 -17.29 10.26
C LEU A 34 9.42 -18.32 10.61
N LEU A 35 10.62 -17.84 10.93
CA LEU A 35 11.78 -18.62 11.31
C LEU A 35 12.06 -18.39 12.80
N THR A 36 12.35 -19.47 13.54
CA THR A 36 12.76 -19.42 14.95
C THR A 36 14.16 -20.01 15.10
N THR A 37 15.01 -19.38 15.93
CA THR A 37 16.36 -19.84 16.22
C THR A 37 16.45 -20.50 17.60
N ASP A 38 17.56 -21.24 17.87
CA ASP A 38 17.90 -21.85 19.14
C ASP A 38 18.09 -20.83 20.30
N LYS A 39 18.24 -19.54 19.97
CA LYS A 39 18.24 -18.43 20.92
C LYS A 39 16.86 -17.80 21.15
N ASN A 40 15.81 -18.45 20.67
CA ASN A 40 14.44 -17.95 20.71
C ASN A 40 14.22 -16.59 19.97
N SER A 41 15.14 -16.23 19.07
CA SER A 41 14.97 -15.08 18.18
C SER A 41 14.07 -15.49 17.02
N GLN A 42 13.19 -14.58 16.59
CA GLN A 42 12.26 -14.82 15.50
C GLN A 42 12.48 -13.82 14.35
N TYR A 43 12.34 -14.33 13.13
CA TYR A 43 12.56 -13.58 11.89
C TYR A 43 11.48 -13.92 10.87
N ILE A 44 11.17 -12.95 10.04
CA ILE A 44 10.43 -13.19 8.79
C ILE A 44 11.47 -13.45 7.69
N LEU A 45 11.34 -14.58 7.01
CA LEU A 45 12.04 -14.90 5.78
C LEU A 45 11.03 -14.84 4.64
N GLN A 46 11.29 -14.00 3.64
CA GLN A 46 10.30 -13.69 2.62
C GLN A 46 10.92 -13.78 1.22
N LYS A 47 10.23 -14.53 0.33
CA LYS A 47 10.59 -14.64 -1.08
C LYS A 47 10.00 -13.45 -1.83
N ILE A 48 10.86 -12.67 -2.46
CA ILE A 48 10.46 -11.54 -3.31
C ILE A 48 9.86 -12.10 -4.61
N ASN A 49 8.67 -11.65 -4.96
CA ASN A 49 8.05 -12.01 -6.23
C ASN A 49 8.68 -11.21 -7.39
N THR A 50 9.67 -11.80 -8.03
CA THR A 50 10.42 -11.16 -9.12
C THR A 50 9.64 -11.03 -10.44
N TYR A 51 8.45 -11.60 -10.52
CA TYR A 51 7.52 -11.35 -11.63
C TYR A 51 6.86 -9.97 -11.49
N VAL A 52 6.52 -9.57 -10.26
CA VAL A 52 5.96 -8.25 -9.96
C VAL A 52 7.08 -7.21 -9.82
N PHE A 53 8.09 -7.54 -9.01
CA PHE A 53 9.24 -6.67 -8.73
C PHE A 53 10.44 -7.10 -9.57
N THR A 54 10.48 -6.63 -10.79
CA THR A 54 11.51 -7.04 -11.78
C THR A 54 12.92 -6.58 -11.45
N ASN A 55 13.06 -5.61 -10.52
CA ASN A 55 14.33 -5.11 -10.00
C ASN A 55 14.42 -5.34 -8.48
N PRO A 56 14.69 -6.58 -8.01
CA PRO A 56 14.79 -6.85 -6.57
C PRO A 56 15.96 -6.12 -5.89
N GLN A 57 17.02 -5.79 -6.61
CA GLN A 57 18.12 -4.97 -6.11
C GLN A 57 17.64 -3.57 -5.74
N GLY A 58 17.02 -2.87 -6.67
CA GLY A 58 16.48 -1.51 -6.44
C GLY A 58 15.39 -1.49 -5.35
N LEU A 59 14.52 -2.52 -5.32
CA LEU A 59 13.55 -2.68 -4.25
C LEU A 59 14.24 -2.78 -2.88
N MET A 60 15.24 -3.63 -2.74
CA MET A 60 15.92 -3.82 -1.46
C MET A 60 16.78 -2.61 -1.06
N GLU A 61 17.32 -1.87 -2.03
CA GLU A 61 17.99 -0.59 -1.76
C GLU A 61 17.00 0.45 -1.23
N ASN A 62 15.83 0.61 -1.85
CA ASN A 62 14.78 1.49 -1.34
C ASN A 62 14.40 1.15 0.10
N VAL A 63 14.01 -0.09 0.32
CA VAL A 63 13.50 -0.57 1.62
C VAL A 63 14.57 -0.43 2.70
N PHE A 64 15.81 -0.82 2.40
CA PHE A 64 16.90 -0.73 3.36
C PHE A 64 17.25 0.72 3.70
N ASN A 65 17.44 1.58 2.69
CA ASN A 65 17.80 2.98 2.91
C ASN A 65 16.72 3.74 3.67
N VAL A 66 15.44 3.51 3.33
CA VAL A 66 14.31 4.13 4.03
C VAL A 66 14.23 3.65 5.49
N THR A 67 14.39 2.35 5.75
CA THR A 67 14.34 1.84 7.13
C THR A 67 15.52 2.31 7.98
N GLU A 68 16.73 2.40 7.43
CA GLU A 68 17.88 2.96 8.15
C GLU A 68 17.71 4.47 8.42
N TYR A 69 17.13 5.21 7.48
CA TYR A 69 16.77 6.61 7.71
C TYR A 69 15.71 6.75 8.82
N LEU A 70 14.65 5.95 8.78
CA LEU A 70 13.62 5.92 9.82
C LEU A 70 14.21 5.60 11.19
N LYS A 71 15.13 4.62 11.30
CA LYS A 71 15.82 4.30 12.56
C LYS A 71 16.55 5.51 13.14
N LYS A 72 17.29 6.23 12.29
CA LYS A 72 17.99 7.45 12.70
C LYS A 72 17.00 8.50 13.24
N ARG A 73 15.89 8.75 12.53
CA ARG A 73 14.87 9.72 12.94
C ARG A 73 14.18 9.32 14.24
N LEU A 74 13.94 8.02 14.46
CA LEU A 74 13.36 7.50 15.71
C LEU A 74 14.32 7.69 16.88
N VAL A 75 15.61 7.40 16.71
CA VAL A 75 16.63 7.64 17.76
C VAL A 75 16.72 9.12 18.11
N GLU A 76 16.70 10.02 17.14
CA GLU A 76 16.69 11.47 17.36
C GLU A 76 15.50 11.94 18.21
N ARG A 77 14.39 11.20 18.18
CA ARG A 77 13.18 11.44 18.98
C ARG A 77 13.16 10.70 20.32
N GLY A 78 14.21 9.94 20.63
CA GLY A 78 14.28 9.12 21.85
C GLY A 78 13.38 7.89 21.84
N GLU A 79 13.02 7.39 20.65
CA GLU A 79 12.15 6.25 20.46
C GLU A 79 12.96 4.99 20.07
N ASP A 80 12.38 3.80 20.32
CA ASP A 80 13.02 2.53 19.97
C ASP A 80 12.97 2.28 18.45
N PRO A 81 14.13 2.36 17.75
CA PRO A 81 14.18 2.14 16.32
C PRO A 81 13.88 0.70 15.90
N ASN A 82 14.10 -0.28 16.79
CA ASN A 82 13.84 -1.68 16.49
C ASN A 82 12.35 -2.03 16.53
N ARG A 83 11.56 -1.22 17.22
CA ARG A 83 10.11 -1.39 17.33
C ARG A 83 9.36 -0.50 16.34
N GLY A 84 9.90 0.70 16.05
CA GLY A 84 9.23 1.70 15.20
C GLY A 84 9.41 1.50 13.70
N THR A 85 10.33 0.63 13.25
CA THR A 85 10.48 0.27 11.83
C THR A 85 11.08 -1.13 11.68
N LEU A 86 11.08 -1.67 10.45
CA LEU A 86 11.64 -2.99 10.17
C LEU A 86 13.17 -3.00 10.30
N THR A 87 13.70 -4.10 10.83
CA THR A 87 15.15 -4.35 10.93
C THR A 87 15.54 -5.51 10.03
N PHE A 88 16.11 -5.19 8.87
CA PHE A 88 16.56 -6.17 7.90
C PHE A 88 17.84 -6.88 8.34
N ILE A 89 17.93 -8.16 8.02
CA ILE A 89 19.09 -9.01 8.30
C ILE A 89 19.87 -9.19 7.00
N ARG A 90 21.13 -8.82 7.02
CA ARG A 90 22.03 -9.04 5.89
C ARG A 90 22.40 -10.52 5.74
N THR A 91 22.77 -10.89 4.54
CA THR A 91 23.45 -12.16 4.30
C THR A 91 24.83 -12.16 4.96
N ARG A 92 25.42 -13.33 5.13
CA ARG A 92 26.77 -13.48 5.73
C ARG A 92 27.88 -12.83 4.89
N ASP A 93 27.66 -12.68 3.57
CA ASP A 93 28.54 -11.94 2.64
C ASP A 93 28.19 -10.43 2.55
N GLY A 94 27.28 -9.96 3.42
CA GLY A 94 26.95 -8.54 3.59
C GLY A 94 25.89 -7.98 2.64
N LYS A 95 25.29 -8.79 1.77
CA LYS A 95 24.24 -8.36 0.84
C LYS A 95 22.91 -8.09 1.56
N LEU A 96 22.02 -7.34 0.90
CA LEU A 96 20.70 -6.98 1.44
C LEU A 96 19.66 -8.12 1.28
N TYR A 97 19.88 -9.02 0.34
CA TYR A 97 19.03 -10.16 0.05
C TYR A 97 19.86 -11.30 -0.53
N TYR A 98 19.32 -12.51 -0.42
CA TYR A 98 19.87 -13.69 -1.09
C TYR A 98 19.32 -13.74 -2.51
N ASP A 99 20.18 -14.01 -3.48
CA ASP A 99 19.80 -14.23 -4.87
C ASP A 99 20.47 -15.54 -5.34
N GLY A 100 19.65 -16.55 -5.60
CA GLY A 100 20.12 -17.89 -5.95
C GLY A 100 19.06 -18.75 -6.63
N PRO A 101 19.36 -20.05 -6.83
CA PRO A 101 18.42 -20.96 -7.50
C PRO A 101 17.03 -21.05 -6.87
N GLU A 102 16.94 -20.79 -5.56
CA GLU A 102 15.68 -20.78 -4.80
C GLU A 102 14.88 -19.48 -5.01
N GLY A 103 15.44 -18.51 -5.73
CA GLY A 103 14.90 -17.18 -5.99
C GLY A 103 15.52 -16.10 -5.13
N ALA A 104 14.93 -14.91 -5.15
CA ALA A 104 15.34 -13.77 -4.35
C ALA A 104 14.65 -13.80 -2.98
N TRP A 105 15.43 -13.76 -1.90
CA TRP A 105 14.92 -13.86 -0.52
C TRP A 105 15.50 -12.75 0.35
N ARG A 106 14.65 -12.18 1.23
CA ARG A 106 15.05 -11.24 2.27
C ARG A 106 14.65 -11.72 3.65
N ALA A 107 15.30 -11.17 4.67
CA ALA A 107 14.97 -11.48 6.05
C ALA A 107 14.94 -10.20 6.91
N TYR A 108 14.02 -10.15 7.88
CA TYR A 108 13.93 -9.08 8.86
C TYR A 108 13.43 -9.61 10.20
N ARG A 109 13.66 -8.86 11.29
CA ARG A 109 13.20 -9.23 12.64
C ARG A 109 11.68 -9.27 12.70
N PHE A 110 11.15 -10.30 13.33
CA PHE A 110 9.72 -10.41 13.61
C PHE A 110 9.31 -9.53 14.80
N GLN A 111 8.23 -8.80 14.65
CA GLN A 111 7.65 -7.94 15.69
C GLN A 111 6.51 -8.70 16.38
N GLY A 112 6.87 -9.63 17.27
CA GLY A 112 5.92 -10.61 17.84
C GLY A 112 5.01 -10.06 18.95
N ASP A 113 5.28 -8.84 19.44
CA ASP A 113 4.50 -8.15 20.47
C ASP A 113 3.44 -7.18 19.86
N LEU A 114 3.42 -7.06 18.53
CA LEU A 114 2.49 -6.21 17.80
C LEU A 114 1.50 -7.04 16.98
N ILE A 115 0.36 -6.45 16.66
CA ILE A 115 -0.71 -7.10 15.87
C ILE A 115 -1.03 -6.31 14.61
N ALA A 116 -1.38 -7.03 13.53
CA ALA A 116 -1.98 -6.46 12.33
C ALA A 116 -3.49 -6.74 12.31
N LEU A 117 -4.28 -5.77 11.85
CA LEU A 117 -5.74 -5.93 11.68
C LEU A 117 -6.09 -5.95 10.21
N ASN A 118 -6.86 -6.94 9.76
CA ASN A 118 -7.33 -7.02 8.38
C ASN A 118 -8.47 -6.01 8.07
N ALA A 119 -9.21 -5.59 9.08
CA ALA A 119 -10.25 -4.57 8.99
C ALA A 119 -10.34 -3.81 10.31
N ALA A 120 -10.76 -2.54 10.26
CA ALA A 120 -11.01 -1.75 11.45
C ALA A 120 -12.20 -2.32 12.24
N ARG A 121 -12.02 -2.54 13.53
CA ARG A 121 -13.07 -3.00 14.44
C ARG A 121 -13.99 -1.85 14.88
N ASN A 122 -13.44 -0.63 14.80
CA ASN A 122 -14.10 0.61 15.19
C ASN A 122 -13.33 1.80 14.57
N PRO A 123 -13.88 3.03 14.59
CA PRO A 123 -13.20 4.20 14.03
C PRO A 123 -11.83 4.51 14.66
N GLN A 124 -11.61 4.12 15.93
CA GLN A 124 -10.33 4.35 16.60
C GLN A 124 -9.18 3.52 15.99
N ASP A 125 -9.43 2.29 15.55
CA ASP A 125 -8.42 1.49 14.84
C ASP A 125 -8.00 2.18 13.53
N PHE A 126 -8.96 2.79 12.83
CA PHE A 126 -8.69 3.48 11.57
C PHE A 126 -8.00 4.84 11.79
N TYR A 127 -8.36 5.55 12.86
CA TYR A 127 -7.60 6.72 13.33
C TYR A 127 -6.14 6.36 13.63
N ALA A 128 -5.88 5.26 14.35
CA ALA A 128 -4.53 4.82 14.69
C ALA A 128 -3.70 4.47 13.43
N SER A 129 -4.33 3.85 12.43
CA SER A 129 -3.70 3.62 11.12
C SER A 129 -3.37 4.93 10.42
N GLY A 130 -4.31 5.87 10.35
CA GLY A 130 -4.07 7.20 9.77
C GLY A 130 -2.91 7.91 10.44
N LYS A 131 -2.87 7.90 11.80
CA LYS A 131 -1.78 8.51 12.56
C LYS A 131 -0.42 7.86 12.28
N ALA A 132 -0.38 6.53 12.11
CA ALA A 132 0.85 5.82 11.77
C ALA A 132 1.37 6.19 10.38
N PHE A 133 0.50 6.21 9.35
CA PHE A 133 0.90 6.60 8.00
C PHE A 133 1.24 8.10 7.91
N GLY A 134 0.49 8.97 8.60
CA GLY A 134 0.83 10.39 8.70
C GLY A 134 2.20 10.60 9.36
N ARG A 135 2.49 9.87 10.44
CA ARG A 135 3.79 9.87 11.09
C ARG A 135 4.91 9.34 10.17
N PHE A 136 4.63 8.33 9.37
CA PHE A 136 5.55 7.82 8.36
C PHE A 136 5.92 8.93 7.37
N GLN A 137 4.94 9.70 6.86
CA GLN A 137 5.18 10.86 6.02
C GLN A 137 6.01 11.95 6.73
N ALA A 138 5.74 12.23 8.00
CA ALA A 138 6.48 13.22 8.79
C ALA A 138 7.94 12.80 9.07
N LEU A 139 8.19 11.51 9.30
CA LEU A 139 9.54 10.99 9.53
C LEU A 139 10.39 11.04 8.24
N LEU A 140 9.75 10.89 7.09
CA LEU A 140 10.39 10.87 5.77
C LEU A 140 10.30 12.21 5.02
N GLY A 141 9.78 13.27 5.66
CA GLY A 141 9.55 14.58 5.02
C GLY A 141 10.80 15.21 4.40
N ASP A 142 11.97 14.95 4.97
CA ASP A 142 13.27 15.44 4.47
C ASP A 142 14.06 14.37 3.70
N TYR A 143 13.48 13.20 3.44
CA TYR A 143 14.15 12.16 2.66
C TYR A 143 14.14 12.56 1.17
N PRO A 144 15.29 12.46 0.45
CA PRO A 144 15.36 12.80 -0.97
C PRO A 144 14.65 11.72 -1.82
N ALA A 145 13.35 11.88 -2.01
CA ALA A 145 12.48 10.88 -2.64
C ALA A 145 12.93 10.51 -4.07
N GLU A 146 13.56 11.45 -4.80
CA GLU A 146 14.11 11.25 -6.14
C GLU A 146 15.25 10.23 -6.21
N THR A 147 15.80 9.83 -5.06
CA THR A 147 16.84 8.79 -4.99
C THR A 147 16.28 7.37 -4.99
N LEU A 148 14.97 7.22 -4.83
CA LEU A 148 14.32 5.92 -4.82
C LEU A 148 14.09 5.41 -6.24
N PHE A 149 14.21 4.11 -6.42
CA PHE A 149 13.82 3.42 -7.66
C PHE A 149 12.31 3.29 -7.76
N GLU A 150 11.74 3.48 -8.93
CA GLU A 150 10.38 3.04 -9.23
C GLU A 150 10.36 1.51 -9.33
N THR A 151 9.93 0.83 -8.27
CA THR A 151 9.87 -0.64 -8.21
C THR A 151 8.77 -1.22 -9.08
N ILE A 152 7.71 -0.44 -9.33
CA ILE A 152 6.64 -0.70 -10.29
C ILE A 152 6.47 0.57 -11.13
N PRO A 153 6.95 0.61 -12.38
CA PRO A 153 6.83 1.79 -13.23
C PRO A 153 5.39 2.24 -13.42
N HIS A 154 5.15 3.55 -13.36
CA HIS A 154 3.82 4.18 -13.53
C HIS A 154 2.76 3.63 -12.57
N PHE A 155 3.13 3.32 -11.32
CA PHE A 155 2.23 2.62 -10.39
C PHE A 155 0.95 3.41 -10.12
N HIS A 156 1.06 4.69 -9.77
CA HIS A 156 -0.05 5.62 -9.56
C HIS A 156 -0.07 6.77 -10.59
N ASP A 157 0.32 6.47 -11.82
CA ASP A 157 0.16 7.35 -12.98
C ASP A 157 -1.23 7.10 -13.58
N THR A 158 -2.25 7.79 -13.06
CA THR A 158 -3.64 7.56 -13.47
C THR A 158 -3.87 7.82 -14.97
N PRO A 159 -3.27 8.83 -15.62
CA PRO A 159 -3.28 8.93 -17.10
C PRO A 159 -2.77 7.67 -17.81
N SER A 160 -1.67 7.08 -17.33
CA SER A 160 -1.14 5.83 -17.87
C SER A 160 -2.12 4.65 -17.68
N ARG A 161 -2.86 4.63 -16.57
CA ARG A 161 -3.91 3.62 -16.34
C ARG A 161 -5.08 3.79 -17.29
N PHE A 162 -5.48 5.02 -17.63
CA PHE A 162 -6.47 5.27 -18.67
C PHE A 162 -5.98 4.82 -20.05
N ALA A 163 -4.72 5.07 -20.41
CA ALA A 163 -4.16 4.54 -21.65
C ALA A 163 -4.25 3.01 -21.72
N GLN A 164 -3.99 2.30 -20.60
CA GLN A 164 -4.17 0.84 -20.53
C GLN A 164 -5.64 0.43 -20.65
N LEU A 165 -6.59 1.20 -20.09
CA LEU A 165 -8.02 0.95 -20.28
C LEU A 165 -8.43 1.13 -21.74
N HIS A 166 -8.00 2.19 -22.42
CA HIS A 166 -8.25 2.40 -23.86
C HIS A 166 -7.73 1.23 -24.70
N GLU A 167 -6.51 0.77 -24.41
CA GLU A 167 -5.94 -0.40 -25.09
C GLU A 167 -6.78 -1.67 -24.84
N ALA A 168 -7.26 -1.88 -23.61
CA ALA A 168 -8.11 -3.02 -23.27
C ALA A 168 -9.47 -2.95 -23.97
N ILE A 169 -10.06 -1.75 -24.13
CA ILE A 169 -11.30 -1.51 -24.88
C ILE A 169 -11.10 -1.82 -26.36
N GLU A 170 -10.03 -1.31 -26.96
CA GLU A 170 -9.71 -1.51 -28.38
C GLU A 170 -9.47 -3.00 -28.70
N LYS A 171 -8.67 -3.65 -27.88
CA LYS A 171 -8.35 -5.09 -28.06
C LYS A 171 -9.54 -5.98 -27.77
N ASN A 172 -10.33 -5.66 -26.76
CA ASN A 172 -11.45 -6.47 -26.27
C ASN A 172 -11.12 -7.99 -26.28
N ALA A 173 -9.97 -8.33 -25.71
CA ALA A 173 -9.36 -9.66 -25.86
C ALA A 173 -10.27 -10.80 -25.35
N ALA A 174 -11.07 -10.53 -24.32
CA ALA A 174 -12.03 -11.48 -23.78
C ALA A 174 -13.43 -11.43 -24.47
N GLY A 175 -13.67 -10.48 -25.39
CA GLY A 175 -14.97 -10.30 -26.04
C GLY A 175 -16.09 -9.82 -25.13
N ARG A 176 -15.75 -9.11 -24.02
CA ARG A 176 -16.69 -8.74 -22.96
C ARG A 176 -17.18 -7.29 -23.04
N LEU A 177 -16.68 -6.49 -23.97
CA LEU A 177 -16.96 -5.05 -24.06
C LEU A 177 -18.45 -4.71 -24.09
N ASP A 178 -19.25 -5.48 -24.83
CA ASP A 178 -20.68 -5.22 -24.98
C ASP A 178 -21.45 -5.38 -23.65
N THR A 179 -20.92 -6.14 -22.70
CA THR A 179 -21.55 -6.41 -21.40
C THR A 179 -21.17 -5.39 -20.33
N VAL A 180 -20.19 -4.48 -20.59
CA VAL A 180 -19.63 -3.52 -19.63
C VAL A 180 -19.60 -2.08 -20.16
N ARG A 181 -20.49 -1.75 -21.12
CA ARG A 181 -20.51 -0.41 -21.75
C ARG A 181 -20.78 0.71 -20.74
N GLU A 182 -21.67 0.48 -19.78
CA GLU A 182 -22.00 1.46 -18.74
C GLU A 182 -20.77 1.74 -17.85
N GLU A 183 -20.02 0.71 -17.48
CA GLU A 183 -18.80 0.84 -16.67
C GLU A 183 -17.70 1.58 -17.44
N VAL A 184 -17.56 1.30 -18.73
CA VAL A 184 -16.61 2.00 -19.61
C VAL A 184 -16.99 3.48 -19.74
N GLU A 185 -18.24 3.80 -20.03
CA GLU A 185 -18.72 5.18 -20.13
C GLU A 185 -18.55 5.93 -18.80
N PHE A 186 -18.83 5.27 -17.69
CA PHE A 186 -18.63 5.83 -16.34
C PHE A 186 -17.16 6.20 -16.12
N ALA A 187 -16.23 5.33 -16.46
CA ALA A 187 -14.80 5.57 -16.31
C ALA A 187 -14.33 6.71 -17.22
N LEU A 188 -14.63 6.63 -18.52
CA LEU A 188 -14.17 7.63 -19.51
C LEU A 188 -14.70 9.04 -19.25
N ALA A 189 -15.91 9.18 -18.70
CA ALA A 189 -16.46 10.47 -18.29
C ALA A 189 -15.64 11.20 -17.20
N ARG A 190 -14.69 10.50 -16.54
CA ARG A 190 -13.85 11.01 -15.44
C ARG A 190 -12.38 11.15 -15.81
N GLU A 191 -12.00 10.77 -17.01
CA GLU A 191 -10.61 10.73 -17.49
C GLU A 191 -9.93 12.12 -17.39
N GLU A 192 -10.59 13.18 -17.83
CA GLU A 192 -10.02 14.54 -17.79
C GLU A 192 -9.68 14.97 -16.34
N SER A 193 -10.55 14.65 -15.37
CA SER A 193 -10.33 14.98 -13.97
C SER A 193 -9.24 14.14 -13.30
N ALA A 194 -8.91 12.99 -13.86
CA ALA A 194 -7.95 12.06 -13.28
C ALA A 194 -6.48 12.47 -13.49
N SER A 195 -6.20 13.45 -14.37
CA SER A 195 -4.84 13.96 -14.59
C SER A 195 -4.39 14.97 -13.55
N ILE A 196 -5.32 15.56 -12.77
CA ILE A 196 -5.07 16.74 -11.92
C ILE A 196 -3.85 16.64 -11.02
N VAL A 197 -3.62 15.48 -10.40
CA VAL A 197 -2.49 15.30 -9.48
C VAL A 197 -1.16 15.25 -10.22
N MET A 198 -1.11 14.55 -11.36
CA MET A 198 0.08 14.47 -12.19
C MET A 198 0.41 15.82 -12.83
N ASP A 199 -0.60 16.63 -13.17
CA ASP A 199 -0.41 17.96 -13.73
C ASP A 199 0.11 18.93 -12.66
N LEU A 200 -0.46 18.94 -11.45
CA LEU A 200 0.02 19.74 -10.33
C LEU A 200 1.44 19.36 -9.88
N GLN A 201 1.80 18.07 -10.00
CA GLN A 201 3.18 17.63 -9.77
C GLN A 201 4.14 18.20 -10.83
N LYS A 202 3.79 18.15 -12.11
CA LYS A 202 4.60 18.72 -13.21
C LYS A 202 4.77 20.23 -13.07
N GLU A 203 3.74 20.91 -12.56
CA GLU A 203 3.74 22.35 -12.29
C GLU A 203 4.56 22.71 -11.02
N GLY A 204 4.99 21.72 -10.24
CA GLY A 204 5.73 21.92 -8.99
C GLY A 204 4.88 22.41 -7.81
N VAL A 205 3.55 22.32 -7.91
CA VAL A 205 2.63 22.64 -6.81
C VAL A 205 2.63 21.55 -5.75
N LEU A 206 2.68 20.29 -6.19
CA LEU A 206 2.79 19.12 -5.30
C LEU A 206 4.25 18.65 -5.24
N PRO A 207 4.84 18.56 -4.04
CA PRO A 207 6.21 18.08 -3.88
C PRO A 207 6.27 16.56 -4.05
N LEU A 208 7.38 16.06 -4.59
CA LEU A 208 7.67 14.63 -4.59
C LEU A 208 8.01 14.16 -3.17
N ARG A 209 7.40 13.08 -2.73
CA ARG A 209 7.61 12.49 -1.40
C ARG A 209 7.95 11.01 -1.49
N VAL A 210 8.43 10.45 -0.39
CA VAL A 210 8.45 8.99 -0.22
C VAL A 210 7.03 8.53 0.09
N THR A 211 6.48 7.66 -0.74
CA THR A 211 5.13 7.09 -0.56
C THR A 211 5.19 5.59 -0.34
N HIS A 212 4.28 5.10 0.48
CA HIS A 212 4.14 3.67 0.75
C HIS A 212 3.42 2.94 -0.39
N ASN A 213 2.37 3.57 -0.94
CA ASN A 213 1.56 3.12 -2.08
C ASN A 213 0.73 1.83 -1.88
N ASP A 214 0.68 1.28 -0.67
CA ASP A 214 -0.23 0.19 -0.28
C ASP A 214 -0.60 0.36 1.20
N THR A 215 -1.36 1.42 1.50
CA THR A 215 -1.62 1.89 2.87
C THR A 215 -2.82 1.23 3.54
N LYS A 216 -2.98 -0.05 3.32
CA LYS A 216 -4.02 -0.85 3.99
C LYS A 216 -3.77 -0.92 5.49
N LEU A 217 -4.85 -1.04 6.27
CA LEU A 217 -4.80 -1.16 7.73
C LEU A 217 -3.88 -2.29 8.20
N ASN A 218 -3.83 -3.43 7.50
CA ASN A 218 -2.99 -4.55 7.87
C ASN A 218 -1.48 -4.32 7.60
N ASN A 219 -1.12 -3.21 6.98
CA ASN A 219 0.26 -2.77 6.81
C ASN A 219 0.72 -1.83 7.94
N VAL A 220 -0.08 -1.69 9.00
CA VAL A 220 0.29 -1.05 10.26
C VAL A 220 0.23 -2.07 11.39
N LEU A 221 1.34 -2.25 12.09
CA LEU A 221 1.38 -3.03 13.32
C LEU A 221 0.97 -2.14 14.49
N LEU A 222 -0.03 -2.58 15.23
CA LEU A 222 -0.59 -1.89 16.38
C LEU A 222 -0.07 -2.53 17.69
N ASP A 223 0.13 -1.70 18.70
CA ASP A 223 0.33 -2.16 20.06
C ASP A 223 -1.01 -2.67 20.63
N PRO A 224 -1.10 -3.94 21.03
CA PRO A 224 -2.37 -4.52 21.49
C PRO A 224 -2.87 -3.93 22.83
N GLN A 225 -2.00 -3.24 23.59
CA GLN A 225 -2.34 -2.66 24.89
C GLN A 225 -2.85 -1.23 24.75
N THR A 226 -2.19 -0.43 23.88
CA THR A 226 -2.54 0.98 23.69
C THR A 226 -3.44 1.23 22.49
N GLY A 227 -3.45 0.31 21.53
CA GLY A 227 -4.11 0.48 20.24
C GLY A 227 -3.39 1.45 19.28
N GLU A 228 -2.21 1.94 19.65
CA GLU A 228 -1.44 2.86 18.81
C GLU A 228 -0.74 2.14 17.64
N GLY A 229 -0.66 2.80 16.49
CA GLY A 229 0.15 2.36 15.36
C GLY A 229 1.64 2.57 15.65
N VAL A 230 2.42 1.52 15.58
CA VAL A 230 3.83 1.50 15.98
C VAL A 230 4.77 1.36 14.80
N CYS A 231 4.52 0.40 13.91
CA CYS A 231 5.42 0.07 12.80
C CYS A 231 4.63 -0.07 11.49
N VAL A 232 5.06 0.63 10.46
CA VAL A 232 4.57 0.45 9.10
C VAL A 232 5.38 -0.67 8.45
N ILE A 233 4.70 -1.62 7.83
CA ILE A 233 5.27 -2.81 7.22
C ILE A 233 4.88 -2.94 5.75
N ASP A 234 5.37 -3.97 5.06
CA ASP A 234 5.12 -4.23 3.63
C ASP A 234 5.59 -3.09 2.71
N LEU A 235 6.88 -2.77 2.84
CA LEU A 235 7.52 -1.62 2.23
C LEU A 235 7.91 -1.84 0.74
N ASP A 236 7.36 -2.85 0.07
CA ASP A 236 7.77 -3.24 -1.30
C ASP A 236 7.42 -2.20 -2.36
N THR A 237 6.39 -1.43 -2.09
CA THR A 237 5.88 -0.38 -2.97
C THR A 237 6.39 1.01 -2.60
N ILE A 238 7.42 1.10 -1.74
CA ILE A 238 8.05 2.39 -1.44
C ILE A 238 8.72 2.96 -2.70
N MET A 239 8.20 4.09 -3.15
CA MET A 239 8.63 4.79 -4.37
C MET A 239 8.48 6.30 -4.18
N PRO A 240 9.05 7.12 -5.12
CA PRO A 240 8.68 8.51 -5.22
C PRO A 240 7.20 8.65 -5.59
N GLY A 241 6.47 9.54 -4.94
CA GLY A 241 5.05 9.76 -5.23
C GLY A 241 4.47 10.96 -4.51
N GLN A 242 3.15 10.97 -4.34
CA GLN A 242 2.40 12.03 -3.70
C GLN A 242 1.78 11.54 -2.38
N ALA A 243 1.90 12.29 -1.29
CA ALA A 243 1.31 11.89 0.01
C ALA A 243 -0.20 11.64 -0.07
N ILE A 244 -0.88 12.28 -1.01
CA ILE A 244 -2.32 12.08 -1.25
C ILE A 244 -2.66 10.70 -1.80
N PHE A 245 -1.71 9.98 -2.41
CA PHE A 245 -1.90 8.58 -2.83
C PHE A 245 -2.01 7.67 -1.60
N ASP A 246 -1.10 7.83 -0.63
CA ASP A 246 -1.12 7.08 0.63
C ASP A 246 -2.42 7.31 1.41
N PHE A 247 -2.84 8.58 1.51
CA PHE A 247 -4.13 8.91 2.10
C PHE A 247 -5.28 8.25 1.33
N GLY A 248 -5.27 8.41 0.01
CA GLY A 248 -6.35 7.96 -0.87
C GLY A 248 -6.53 6.45 -0.87
N ASP A 249 -5.45 5.67 -0.91
CA ASP A 249 -5.52 4.22 -0.90
C ASP A 249 -6.08 3.68 0.42
N SER A 250 -5.70 4.28 1.56
CA SER A 250 -6.29 3.94 2.85
C SER A 250 -7.80 4.21 2.89
N ILE A 251 -8.25 5.37 2.39
CA ILE A 251 -9.67 5.73 2.37
C ILE A 251 -10.45 4.79 1.45
N ARG A 252 -9.94 4.53 0.24
CA ARG A 252 -10.54 3.60 -0.71
C ARG A 252 -10.85 2.24 -0.08
N PHE A 253 -9.88 1.71 0.64
CA PHE A 253 -10.00 0.38 1.24
C PHE A 253 -10.75 0.39 2.58
N GLY A 254 -10.45 1.36 3.44
CA GLY A 254 -10.87 1.33 4.85
C GLY A 254 -12.13 2.13 5.18
N ALA A 255 -12.56 3.09 4.33
CA ALA A 255 -13.76 3.87 4.57
C ALA A 255 -14.99 3.37 3.78
N SER A 256 -14.86 2.30 2.99
CA SER A 256 -15.99 1.59 2.39
C SER A 256 -16.71 0.74 3.43
N THR A 257 -18.05 0.75 3.40
CA THR A 257 -18.89 -0.09 4.28
C THR A 257 -18.98 -1.54 3.84
N ALA A 258 -18.52 -1.85 2.62
CA ALA A 258 -18.60 -3.17 2.01
C ALA A 258 -17.22 -3.70 1.60
N THR A 259 -17.14 -5.00 1.33
CA THR A 259 -15.94 -5.63 0.76
C THR A 259 -15.70 -5.16 -0.67
N GLU A 260 -14.45 -5.29 -1.14
CA GLU A 260 -14.04 -4.83 -2.46
C GLU A 260 -14.78 -5.53 -3.62
N ASP A 261 -15.35 -6.71 -3.37
CA ASP A 261 -16.07 -7.56 -4.31
C ASP A 261 -17.57 -7.72 -3.98
N GLU A 262 -18.16 -6.78 -3.22
CA GLU A 262 -19.60 -6.81 -2.88
C GLU A 262 -20.45 -6.69 -4.13
N LYS A 263 -21.36 -7.65 -4.32
CA LYS A 263 -22.28 -7.69 -5.48
C LYS A 263 -23.50 -6.81 -5.33
N ASP A 264 -23.96 -6.64 -4.09
CA ASP A 264 -25.07 -5.75 -3.78
C ASP A 264 -24.58 -4.32 -3.56
N LEU A 265 -24.59 -3.53 -4.63
CA LEU A 265 -24.08 -2.15 -4.61
C LEU A 265 -24.85 -1.23 -3.66
N ASN A 266 -26.06 -1.62 -3.19
CA ASN A 266 -26.79 -0.85 -2.18
C ASN A 266 -26.11 -0.91 -0.80
N LYS A 267 -25.21 -1.84 -0.57
CA LYS A 267 -24.40 -1.94 0.66
C LYS A 267 -23.12 -1.13 0.61
N VAL A 268 -22.73 -0.65 -0.58
CA VAL A 268 -21.49 0.08 -0.79
C VAL A 268 -21.73 1.55 -0.54
N GLU A 269 -21.22 2.05 0.58
CA GLU A 269 -21.28 3.46 0.96
C GLU A 269 -19.89 3.95 1.40
N MET A 270 -19.65 5.24 1.21
CA MET A 270 -18.54 5.97 1.79
C MET A 270 -18.91 6.42 3.21
N SER A 271 -18.26 5.84 4.23
CA SER A 271 -18.45 6.21 5.63
C SER A 271 -17.70 7.50 5.97
N LEU A 272 -18.44 8.59 6.20
CA LEU A 272 -17.84 9.86 6.64
C LEU A 272 -17.25 9.76 8.04
N GLU A 273 -17.79 8.89 8.91
CA GLU A 273 -17.22 8.64 10.24
C GLU A 273 -15.82 8.05 10.16
N LEU A 274 -15.62 7.02 9.31
CA LEU A 274 -14.32 6.42 9.09
C LEU A 274 -13.38 7.38 8.36
N PHE A 275 -13.89 8.10 7.36
CA PHE A 275 -13.13 9.15 6.67
C PHE A 275 -12.61 10.20 7.67
N GLU A 276 -13.47 10.73 8.56
CA GLU A 276 -13.08 11.71 9.57
C GLU A 276 -12.06 11.14 10.57
N ALA A 277 -12.26 9.91 11.04
CA ALA A 277 -11.34 9.25 11.95
C ALA A 277 -9.93 9.12 11.34
N TYR A 278 -9.85 8.62 10.10
CA TYR A 278 -8.58 8.49 9.40
C TYR A 278 -7.94 9.85 9.10
N THR A 279 -8.71 10.81 8.58
CA THR A 279 -8.25 12.17 8.25
C THR A 279 -7.63 12.85 9.47
N LYS A 280 -8.31 12.80 10.61
CA LYS A 280 -7.79 13.33 11.87
C LYS A 280 -6.46 12.68 12.24
N GLY A 281 -6.41 11.35 12.24
CA GLY A 281 -5.18 10.61 12.56
C GLY A 281 -4.04 10.95 11.60
N PHE A 282 -4.30 10.94 10.31
CA PHE A 282 -3.31 11.21 9.28
C PHE A 282 -2.72 12.63 9.40
N LEU A 283 -3.56 13.66 9.54
CA LEU A 283 -3.12 15.04 9.67
C LEU A 283 -2.37 15.29 11.00
N GLU A 284 -2.84 14.71 12.10
CA GLU A 284 -2.08 14.74 13.37
C GLU A 284 -0.71 14.07 13.24
N GLY A 285 -0.65 12.92 12.57
CA GLY A 285 0.60 12.18 12.32
C GLY A 285 1.57 12.94 11.42
N CYS A 286 1.07 13.60 10.38
CA CYS A 286 1.87 14.41 9.44
C CYS A 286 2.57 15.60 10.12
N ASN A 287 2.07 16.09 11.26
CA ASN A 287 2.72 17.13 12.06
C ASN A 287 3.23 18.32 11.21
N SER A 288 2.38 18.88 10.36
CA SER A 288 2.65 20.04 9.50
C SER A 288 3.65 19.81 8.34
N VAL A 289 4.00 18.56 8.01
CA VAL A 289 4.89 18.29 6.87
C VAL A 289 4.20 18.51 5.53
N LEU A 290 2.87 18.37 5.49
CA LEU A 290 2.08 18.61 4.28
C LEU A 290 1.86 20.10 4.03
N SER A 291 1.98 20.51 2.77
CA SER A 291 1.58 21.82 2.31
C SER A 291 0.04 21.99 2.33
N GLN A 292 -0.45 23.21 2.25
CA GLN A 292 -1.89 23.44 2.18
C GLN A 292 -2.50 22.82 0.92
N ALA A 293 -1.80 22.89 -0.22
CA ALA A 293 -2.24 22.29 -1.47
C ALA A 293 -2.42 20.75 -1.33
N GLU A 294 -1.50 20.06 -0.64
CA GLU A 294 -1.64 18.63 -0.38
C GLU A 294 -2.86 18.34 0.51
N LYS A 295 -3.08 19.13 1.58
CA LYS A 295 -4.24 18.97 2.46
C LYS A 295 -5.55 19.18 1.71
N ASP A 296 -5.65 20.23 0.91
CA ASP A 296 -6.86 20.56 0.13
C ASP A 296 -7.21 19.46 -0.89
N LEU A 297 -6.22 18.68 -1.31
CA LEU A 297 -6.37 17.59 -2.29
C LEU A 297 -6.57 16.21 -1.66
N LEU A 298 -6.62 16.05 -0.33
CA LEU A 298 -6.84 14.74 0.29
C LEU A 298 -8.15 14.06 -0.18
N PRO A 299 -9.32 14.75 -0.26
CA PRO A 299 -10.51 14.15 -0.83
C PRO A 299 -10.37 13.74 -2.29
N THR A 300 -9.66 14.55 -3.08
CA THR A 300 -9.34 14.23 -4.49
C THR A 300 -8.46 12.99 -4.58
N GLY A 301 -7.48 12.83 -3.68
CA GLY A 301 -6.66 11.63 -3.59
C GLY A 301 -7.49 10.38 -3.33
N ALA A 302 -8.46 10.44 -2.41
CA ALA A 302 -9.36 9.33 -2.13
C ALA A 302 -10.19 8.94 -3.37
N TRP A 303 -10.78 9.92 -4.04
CA TRP A 303 -11.54 9.73 -5.27
C TRP A 303 -10.66 9.13 -6.38
N MET A 304 -9.47 9.69 -6.59
CA MET A 304 -8.58 9.29 -7.67
C MET A 304 -8.03 7.87 -7.47
N MET A 305 -7.60 7.50 -6.26
CA MET A 305 -7.13 6.14 -5.97
C MET A 305 -8.23 5.10 -6.13
N THR A 306 -9.47 5.48 -5.82
CA THR A 306 -10.65 4.62 -6.03
C THR A 306 -10.94 4.45 -7.53
N LEU A 307 -10.87 5.53 -8.32
CA LEU A 307 -11.04 5.49 -9.77
C LEU A 307 -9.96 4.64 -10.42
N GLU A 308 -8.71 4.87 -10.07
CA GLU A 308 -7.57 4.11 -10.60
C GLU A 308 -7.73 2.61 -10.35
N CYS A 309 -8.13 2.23 -9.15
CA CYS A 309 -8.36 0.82 -8.82
C CYS A 309 -9.51 0.23 -9.65
N GLY A 310 -10.62 0.96 -9.79
CA GLY A 310 -11.78 0.55 -10.58
C GLY A 310 -11.44 0.35 -12.07
N ILE A 311 -10.72 1.29 -12.69
CA ILE A 311 -10.33 1.16 -14.11
C ILE A 311 -9.32 0.03 -14.34
N ARG A 312 -8.45 -0.26 -13.37
CA ARG A 312 -7.52 -1.40 -13.45
C ARG A 312 -8.27 -2.73 -13.41
N PHE A 313 -9.28 -2.87 -12.55
CA PHE A 313 -10.14 -4.06 -12.52
C PHE A 313 -10.94 -4.21 -13.81
N LEU A 314 -11.50 -3.11 -14.33
CA LEU A 314 -12.25 -3.12 -15.61
C LEU A 314 -11.35 -3.49 -16.79
N ALA A 315 -10.15 -2.93 -16.87
CA ALA A 315 -9.19 -3.25 -17.94
C ALA A 315 -8.77 -4.72 -17.87
N ASP A 316 -8.51 -5.25 -16.67
CA ASP A 316 -8.15 -6.67 -16.52
C ASP A 316 -9.31 -7.60 -16.88
N HIS A 317 -10.56 -7.23 -16.53
CA HIS A 317 -11.75 -7.95 -16.96
C HIS A 317 -11.88 -8.02 -18.50
N LEU A 318 -11.64 -6.90 -19.19
CA LEU A 318 -11.63 -6.84 -20.65
C LEU A 318 -10.49 -7.67 -21.28
N ASN A 319 -9.36 -7.77 -20.59
CA ASN A 319 -8.19 -8.55 -20.99
C ASN A 319 -8.31 -10.06 -20.66
N GLY A 320 -9.35 -10.49 -19.93
CA GLY A 320 -9.59 -11.90 -19.61
C GLY A 320 -9.08 -12.33 -18.23
N ASP A 321 -8.97 -11.41 -17.28
CA ASP A 321 -8.59 -11.68 -15.88
C ASP A 321 -7.17 -12.23 -15.74
N VAL A 322 -6.20 -11.58 -16.39
CA VAL A 322 -4.81 -12.07 -16.47
C VAL A 322 -3.88 -11.50 -15.42
N TYR A 323 -4.22 -10.35 -14.83
CA TYR A 323 -3.38 -9.67 -13.87
C TYR A 323 -3.78 -9.96 -12.42
N PHE A 324 -5.06 -9.74 -12.08
CA PHE A 324 -5.56 -9.96 -10.73
C PHE A 324 -6.01 -11.41 -10.54
N LYS A 325 -5.70 -11.99 -9.38
CA LYS A 325 -6.21 -13.29 -9.01
C LYS A 325 -7.72 -13.24 -8.80
N THR A 326 -8.46 -14.05 -9.54
CA THR A 326 -9.92 -14.15 -9.44
C THR A 326 -10.36 -15.45 -8.80
N ALA A 327 -11.46 -15.40 -8.03
CA ALA A 327 -12.07 -16.57 -7.40
C ALA A 327 -13.21 -17.15 -8.25
N TYR A 328 -13.79 -16.35 -9.15
CA TYR A 328 -14.89 -16.73 -10.05
C TYR A 328 -14.88 -15.85 -11.30
N PRO A 329 -15.57 -16.26 -12.38
CA PRO A 329 -15.82 -15.40 -13.54
C PRO A 329 -16.49 -14.09 -13.08
N GLU A 330 -16.15 -12.96 -13.69
CA GLU A 330 -16.68 -11.63 -13.35
C GLU A 330 -16.20 -11.04 -12.01
N HIS A 331 -15.30 -11.69 -11.26
CA HIS A 331 -14.78 -11.17 -9.99
C HIS A 331 -14.18 -9.76 -10.14
N ASN A 332 -13.41 -9.51 -11.19
CA ASN A 332 -12.87 -8.18 -11.46
C ASN A 332 -13.96 -7.17 -11.88
N LEU A 333 -15.04 -7.61 -12.51
CA LEU A 333 -16.17 -6.74 -12.82
C LEU A 333 -16.93 -6.32 -11.56
N ASP A 334 -17.17 -7.25 -10.64
CA ASP A 334 -17.80 -6.95 -9.34
C ASP A 334 -16.93 -5.95 -8.56
N ARG A 335 -15.61 -6.15 -8.57
CA ARG A 335 -14.65 -5.20 -7.95
C ARG A 335 -14.70 -3.82 -8.62
N ALA A 336 -14.70 -3.75 -9.95
CA ALA A 336 -14.80 -2.49 -10.67
C ALA A 336 -16.10 -1.73 -10.30
N ARG A 337 -17.23 -2.43 -10.29
CA ARG A 337 -18.54 -1.88 -9.92
C ARG A 337 -18.56 -1.34 -8.49
N THR A 338 -17.96 -2.07 -7.55
CA THR A 338 -17.83 -1.62 -6.16
C THR A 338 -17.03 -0.32 -6.07
N GLN A 339 -15.89 -0.22 -6.78
CA GLN A 339 -15.11 1.01 -6.81
C GLN A 339 -15.89 2.16 -7.47
N PHE A 340 -16.59 1.93 -8.57
CA PHE A 340 -17.38 2.96 -9.24
C PHE A 340 -18.57 3.44 -8.39
N LYS A 341 -19.19 2.54 -7.65
CA LYS A 341 -20.22 2.92 -6.67
C LYS A 341 -19.62 3.79 -5.55
N LEU A 342 -18.45 3.43 -5.05
CA LEU A 342 -17.76 4.21 -4.02
C LEU A 342 -17.36 5.61 -4.53
N ILE A 343 -16.97 5.75 -5.81
CA ILE A 343 -16.74 7.05 -6.45
C ILE A 343 -18.01 7.89 -6.45
N GLN A 344 -19.17 7.33 -6.84
CA GLN A 344 -20.43 8.06 -6.81
C GLN A 344 -20.76 8.57 -5.41
N GLU A 345 -20.51 7.77 -4.37
CA GLU A 345 -20.67 8.16 -2.98
C GLU A 345 -19.73 9.31 -2.58
N MET A 346 -18.46 9.25 -3.00
CA MET A 346 -17.48 10.32 -2.74
C MET A 346 -17.88 11.62 -3.45
N GLU A 347 -18.33 11.55 -4.71
CA GLU A 347 -18.80 12.71 -5.48
C GLU A 347 -20.01 13.39 -4.80
N GLN A 348 -20.95 12.61 -4.29
CA GLN A 348 -22.12 13.14 -3.56
C GLN A 348 -21.74 13.75 -2.19
N LYS A 349 -20.67 13.29 -1.58
CA LYS A 349 -20.20 13.69 -0.24
C LYS A 349 -18.98 14.62 -0.28
N GLN A 350 -18.57 15.10 -1.47
CA GLN A 350 -17.35 15.88 -1.68
C GLN A 350 -17.24 17.10 -0.74
N ASP A 351 -18.30 17.90 -0.62
CA ASP A 351 -18.31 19.08 0.25
C ASP A 351 -18.15 18.70 1.73
N GLN A 352 -18.72 17.57 2.13
CA GLN A 352 -18.60 17.06 3.51
C GLN A 352 -17.19 16.53 3.79
N MET A 353 -16.59 15.82 2.83
CA MET A 353 -15.20 15.37 2.93
C MET A 353 -14.25 16.57 3.03
N GLN A 354 -14.45 17.60 2.20
CA GLN A 354 -13.67 18.83 2.23
C GLN A 354 -13.83 19.57 3.56
N ALA A 355 -15.05 19.67 4.07
CA ALA A 355 -15.32 20.29 5.37
C ALA A 355 -14.67 19.52 6.54
N ILE A 356 -14.58 18.19 6.44
CA ILE A 356 -13.87 17.36 7.43
C ILE A 356 -12.37 17.66 7.40
N VAL A 357 -11.74 17.66 6.23
CA VAL A 357 -10.30 17.98 6.12
C VAL A 357 -10.00 19.36 6.69
N ALA A 358 -10.85 20.35 6.42
CA ALA A 358 -10.68 21.74 6.90
C ALA A 358 -10.78 21.90 8.43
N LYS A 359 -11.21 20.87 9.19
CA LYS A 359 -11.25 20.90 10.65
C LYS A 359 -9.87 20.69 11.31
N TYR A 360 -8.96 20.08 10.59
CA TYR A 360 -7.67 19.60 11.09
C TYR A 360 -6.50 20.20 10.31
#